data_de239c3ebc4cbb8fb4d01d5171eef067
#
_entry.id   de239c3ebc4cbb8fb4d01d5171eef067
#
_cell.length_a   1.000
_cell.length_b   1.000
_cell.length_c   1.000
_cell.angle_alpha   90.00
_cell.angle_beta   90.00
_cell.angle_gamma   90.00
#
_symmetry.space_group_name_H-M   'P 1'
#
loop_
_entity.id
_entity.type
_entity.pdbx_description
1 polymer ?
#
loop_
_entity_poly.entity_id
_entity_poly.type
_entity_poly.pdbx_seq_one_letter_code
_entity_poly.pdbx_strand_id
1 'polypeptide(L)'
;MRVFSSKLYSSKDPNIHVFFYSKIGSEPLHTHDFIEIMYINSGEVEEYVNGKNFVAKKGDLVFMNYNSIHSFNARGRCTYYNICFYPEVLEKVVSPDNAFSLLSLSAFNEISKGKTEGVVSFSPSEQKELQHILGKMVEEQAKRLPRFELVNESYMNIVITMIVRKISLPDEDEKNAWNELADFISDNLDSDLSLEMLAKRCFYNPSYFSRLFKSKFKVSLVEYVSNKRIEKAMQLLSETELSAAAISSACGFSNKSVFYRTFSKITGKTPNEYRSKSVLKTLHLKNEDDSIK
;
A
#
# COMPACT_ATOMS: atom_id res chain seq x y z
N MET A 1 -21.50 10.22 3.29
CA MET A 1 -20.06 10.33 3.60
C MET A 1 -19.51 11.55 2.89
N ARG A 2 -18.77 12.41 3.56
CA ARG A 2 -18.12 13.56 2.94
C ARG A 2 -16.80 13.09 2.28
N VAL A 3 -16.47 13.68 1.13
CA VAL A 3 -15.20 13.45 0.45
C VAL A 3 -14.45 14.76 0.45
N PHE A 4 -13.30 14.81 1.11
CA PHE A 4 -12.39 15.94 1.00
C PHE A 4 -11.43 15.67 -0.15
N SER A 5 -11.46 16.52 -1.16
CA SER A 5 -10.61 16.37 -2.34
C SER A 5 -9.40 17.31 -2.24
N SER A 6 -8.26 16.84 -2.69
CA SER A 6 -7.05 17.63 -2.93
C SER A 6 -7.29 18.86 -3.79
N LYS A 7 -8.39 18.88 -4.57
CA LYS A 7 -8.83 20.07 -5.31
C LYS A 7 -9.22 21.25 -4.41
N LEU A 8 -9.37 21.06 -3.09
CA LEU A 8 -9.48 22.13 -2.10
C LEU A 8 -8.18 22.91 -1.95
N TYR A 9 -7.06 22.32 -2.33
CA TYR A 9 -5.75 22.96 -2.38
C TYR A 9 -5.48 23.35 -3.83
N SER A 10 -5.30 24.66 -4.10
CA SER A 10 -5.09 25.17 -5.46
C SER A 10 -3.77 24.63 -6.04
N SER A 11 -3.66 24.57 -7.36
CA SER A 11 -2.41 24.17 -8.06
C SER A 11 -1.18 25.04 -7.72
N LYS A 12 -1.36 26.12 -6.96
CA LYS A 12 -0.31 27.00 -6.44
C LYS A 12 0.02 26.74 -4.97
N ASP A 13 -0.68 25.78 -4.34
CA ASP A 13 -0.46 25.45 -2.94
C ASP A 13 0.69 24.45 -2.79
N PRO A 14 1.41 24.45 -1.65
CA PRO A 14 2.50 23.54 -1.39
C PRO A 14 2.00 22.09 -1.35
N ASN A 15 2.90 21.15 -1.65
CA ASN A 15 2.60 19.71 -1.58
C ASN A 15 2.37 19.18 -0.15
N ILE A 16 2.68 20.02 0.86
CA ILE A 16 2.56 19.71 2.28
C ILE A 16 1.84 20.87 2.97
N HIS A 17 0.76 20.55 3.66
CA HIS A 17 0.00 21.48 4.48
C HIS A 17 0.08 21.07 5.94
N VAL A 18 0.40 22.01 6.83
CA VAL A 18 0.53 21.77 8.26
C VAL A 18 -0.35 22.74 9.03
N PHE A 19 -1.20 22.20 9.88
CA PHE A 19 -2.12 22.98 10.70
C PHE A 19 -1.99 22.63 12.16
N PHE A 20 -2.25 23.61 13.02
CA PHE A 20 -2.43 23.38 14.45
C PHE A 20 -3.87 23.70 14.82
N TYR A 21 -4.54 22.70 15.40
CA TYR A 21 -5.93 22.82 15.77
C TYR A 21 -6.15 22.71 17.28
N SER A 22 -7.16 23.42 17.78
CA SER A 22 -7.74 23.22 19.10
C SER A 22 -9.22 22.93 18.90
N LYS A 23 -9.64 21.70 19.20
CA LYS A 23 -11.01 21.24 18.96
C LYS A 23 -11.67 20.67 20.20
N ILE A 24 -13.00 20.79 20.23
CA ILE A 24 -13.94 20.09 21.11
C ILE A 24 -15.01 19.48 20.19
N GLY A 25 -15.42 18.22 20.46
CA GLY A 25 -16.45 17.54 19.69
C GLY A 25 -15.88 16.66 18.59
N SER A 26 -16.73 16.31 17.61
CA SER A 26 -16.45 15.28 16.62
C SER A 26 -16.35 15.80 15.21
N GLU A 27 -15.59 15.10 14.37
CA GLU A 27 -15.70 15.15 12.91
C GLU A 27 -16.41 13.88 12.40
N PRO A 28 -17.43 14.04 11.54
CA PRO A 28 -18.19 12.92 11.03
C PRO A 28 -17.35 12.08 10.07
N LEU A 29 -17.80 10.87 9.80
CA LEU A 29 -17.17 9.94 8.87
C LEU A 29 -16.94 10.57 7.50
N HIS A 30 -15.70 10.56 7.03
CA HIS A 30 -15.26 11.14 5.76
C HIS A 30 -14.07 10.38 5.16
N THR A 31 -13.65 10.78 3.99
CA THR A 31 -12.47 10.27 3.28
C THR A 31 -11.81 11.40 2.50
N HIS A 32 -10.55 11.21 2.15
CA HIS A 32 -9.74 12.18 1.39
C HIS A 32 -8.79 11.50 0.40
N ASP A 33 -8.33 12.24 -0.62
CA ASP A 33 -7.42 11.80 -1.67
C ASP A 33 -5.95 12.26 -1.45
N PHE A 34 -5.56 12.38 -0.17
CA PHE A 34 -4.22 12.72 0.29
C PHE A 34 -3.85 11.85 1.51
N ILE A 35 -2.61 11.90 1.95
CA ILE A 35 -2.16 11.29 3.21
C ILE A 35 -2.30 12.32 4.32
N GLU A 36 -2.83 11.89 5.45
CA GLU A 36 -3.01 12.72 6.63
C GLU A 36 -2.29 12.10 7.84
N ILE A 37 -1.56 12.94 8.55
CA ILE A 37 -0.92 12.58 9.81
C ILE A 37 -1.45 13.51 10.89
N MET A 38 -2.04 12.95 11.93
CA MET A 38 -2.50 13.70 13.09
C MET A 38 -1.63 13.38 14.32
N TYR A 39 -0.91 14.37 14.85
CA TYR A 39 -0.14 14.25 16.07
C TYR A 39 -0.87 14.91 17.24
N ILE A 40 -1.21 14.14 18.25
CA ILE A 40 -1.94 14.62 19.44
C ILE A 40 -0.98 15.36 20.38
N ASN A 41 -1.14 16.68 20.45
CA ASN A 41 -0.33 17.55 21.29
C ASN A 41 -0.85 17.60 22.75
N SER A 42 -2.18 17.55 22.93
CA SER A 42 -2.82 17.46 24.26
C SER A 42 -4.23 16.90 24.14
N GLY A 43 -4.72 16.28 25.22
CA GLY A 43 -6.05 15.65 25.26
C GLY A 43 -6.06 14.24 24.70
N GLU A 44 -7.26 13.72 24.44
CA GLU A 44 -7.52 12.40 23.91
C GLU A 44 -8.58 12.47 22.82
N VAL A 45 -8.47 11.61 21.82
CA VAL A 45 -9.46 11.45 20.75
C VAL A 45 -9.81 9.98 20.57
N GLU A 46 -11.08 9.71 20.36
CA GLU A 46 -11.55 8.43 19.84
C GLU A 46 -11.50 8.50 18.33
N GLU A 47 -10.72 7.61 17.73
CA GLU A 47 -10.54 7.50 16.30
C GLU A 47 -11.23 6.26 15.76
N TYR A 48 -11.86 6.43 14.60
CA TYR A 48 -12.27 5.34 13.73
C TYR A 48 -11.50 5.46 12.43
N VAL A 49 -10.73 4.45 12.06
CA VAL A 49 -10.02 4.40 10.78
C VAL A 49 -10.22 3.02 10.14
N ASN A 50 -10.80 2.99 8.94
CA ASN A 50 -10.95 1.78 8.11
C ASN A 50 -11.52 0.56 8.86
N GLY A 51 -12.55 0.73 9.68
CA GLY A 51 -13.20 -0.36 10.42
C GLY A 51 -12.67 -0.59 11.84
N LYS A 52 -11.61 0.12 12.28
CA LYS A 52 -11.05 0.02 13.62
C LYS A 52 -11.36 1.25 14.46
N ASN A 53 -11.68 1.01 15.73
CA ASN A 53 -11.80 2.05 16.75
C ASN A 53 -10.62 1.95 17.71
N PHE A 54 -10.01 3.07 18.04
CA PHE A 54 -8.95 3.17 19.05
C PHE A 54 -8.97 4.55 19.68
N VAL A 55 -8.18 4.71 20.74
CA VAL A 55 -8.01 6.00 21.44
C VAL A 55 -6.58 6.46 21.23
N ALA A 56 -6.43 7.66 20.66
CA ALA A 56 -5.14 8.34 20.57
C ALA A 56 -5.07 9.44 21.62
N LYS A 57 -3.92 9.58 22.27
CA LYS A 57 -3.68 10.50 23.36
C LYS A 57 -2.41 11.31 23.14
N LYS A 58 -2.14 12.27 24.02
CA LYS A 58 -0.93 13.09 23.98
C LYS A 58 0.33 12.24 23.70
N GLY A 59 1.06 12.61 22.64
CA GLY A 59 2.28 11.95 22.19
C GLY A 59 2.05 10.86 21.17
N ASP A 60 0.81 10.56 20.83
CA ASP A 60 0.45 9.62 19.78
C ASP A 60 0.33 10.34 18.43
N LEU A 61 0.68 9.63 17.39
CA LEU A 61 0.53 10.01 15.99
C LEU A 61 -0.36 8.99 15.32
N VAL A 62 -1.41 9.47 14.66
CA VAL A 62 -2.33 8.68 13.83
C VAL A 62 -1.99 8.91 12.37
N PHE A 63 -1.82 7.82 11.63
CA PHE A 63 -1.52 7.86 10.20
C PHE A 63 -2.74 7.42 9.41
N MET A 64 -3.24 8.29 8.55
CA MET A 64 -4.38 8.05 7.67
C MET A 64 -3.92 8.13 6.21
N ASN A 65 -3.98 6.99 5.53
CA ASN A 65 -3.54 6.88 4.16
C ASN A 65 -4.57 7.42 3.17
N TYR A 66 -4.17 7.53 1.92
CA TYR A 66 -5.00 7.84 0.77
C TYR A 66 -6.29 6.99 0.76
N ASN A 67 -7.45 7.64 0.60
CA ASN A 67 -8.77 7.01 0.66
C ASN A 67 -9.13 6.32 1.98
N SER A 68 -8.41 6.54 3.07
CA SER A 68 -8.86 6.07 4.38
C SER A 68 -10.23 6.65 4.72
N ILE A 69 -11.09 5.81 5.28
CA ILE A 69 -12.39 6.24 5.80
C ILE A 69 -12.22 6.41 7.30
N HIS A 70 -12.40 7.62 7.79
CA HIS A 70 -12.16 7.92 9.19
C HIS A 70 -13.11 8.95 9.79
N SER A 71 -13.16 8.99 11.11
CA SER A 71 -13.82 10.00 11.92
C SER A 71 -13.12 10.11 13.24
N PHE A 72 -13.22 11.25 13.90
CA PHE A 72 -12.72 11.38 15.27
C PHE A 72 -13.73 12.06 16.20
N ASN A 73 -13.58 11.80 17.49
CA ASN A 73 -14.34 12.42 18.56
C ASN A 73 -13.41 12.82 19.71
N ALA A 74 -13.22 14.12 19.93
CA ALA A 74 -12.39 14.62 21.00
C ALA A 74 -13.09 14.43 22.36
N ARG A 75 -12.43 13.73 23.29
CA ARG A 75 -12.85 13.59 24.69
C ARG A 75 -12.49 14.86 25.49
N GLY A 76 -13.27 15.92 25.29
CA GLY A 76 -12.98 17.23 25.85
C GLY A 76 -12.14 18.09 24.89
N ARG A 77 -11.34 19.04 25.44
CA ARG A 77 -10.48 19.89 24.62
C ARG A 77 -9.22 19.12 24.20
N CYS A 78 -9.05 18.97 22.89
CA CYS A 78 -7.87 18.36 22.29
C CYS A 78 -7.14 19.39 21.43
N THR A 79 -5.79 19.38 21.46
CA THR A 79 -4.95 20.11 20.51
C THR A 79 -4.12 19.13 19.72
N TYR A 80 -4.00 19.34 18.40
CA TYR A 80 -3.24 18.46 17.54
C TYR A 80 -2.64 19.21 16.35
N TYR A 81 -1.54 18.68 15.84
CA TYR A 81 -1.01 19.04 14.53
C TYR A 81 -1.60 18.11 13.48
N ASN A 82 -2.03 18.68 12.36
CA ASN A 82 -2.54 17.95 11.21
C ASN A 82 -1.65 18.24 10.01
N ILE A 83 -1.08 17.19 9.39
CA ILE A 83 -0.20 17.31 8.24
C ILE A 83 -0.88 16.56 7.09
N CYS A 84 -1.22 17.30 6.04
CA CYS A 84 -1.81 16.75 4.83
C CYS A 84 -0.80 16.86 3.68
N PHE A 85 -0.55 15.78 2.97
CA PHE A 85 0.41 15.77 1.87
C PHE A 85 0.09 14.71 0.82
N TYR A 86 0.62 14.93 -0.39
CA TYR A 86 0.46 13.98 -1.47
C TYR A 86 1.42 12.79 -1.34
N PRO A 87 1.02 11.58 -1.82
CA PRO A 87 1.87 10.39 -1.77
C PRO A 87 3.26 10.57 -2.40
N GLU A 88 3.39 11.46 -3.38
CA GLU A 88 4.65 11.76 -4.08
C GLU A 88 5.71 12.36 -3.15
N VAL A 89 5.31 12.95 -2.04
CA VAL A 89 6.24 13.47 -1.01
C VAL A 89 7.01 12.29 -0.39
N LEU A 90 6.38 11.14 -0.20
CA LEU A 90 7.05 9.96 0.37
C LEU A 90 8.15 9.41 -0.54
N GLU A 91 8.00 9.50 -1.86
CA GLU A 91 8.99 8.99 -2.82
C GLU A 91 10.37 9.64 -2.66
N LYS A 92 10.39 10.89 -2.20
CA LYS A 92 11.63 11.65 -1.99
C LYS A 92 12.35 11.27 -0.70
N VAL A 93 11.62 10.68 0.25
CA VAL A 93 12.03 10.56 1.65
C VAL A 93 12.29 9.13 2.05
N VAL A 94 11.55 8.18 1.46
CA VAL A 94 11.46 6.81 1.98
C VAL A 94 11.79 5.83 0.87
N SER A 95 12.59 4.79 1.20
CA SER A 95 12.78 3.66 0.29
C SER A 95 11.44 2.97 0.00
N PRO A 96 11.29 2.28 -1.14
CA PRO A 96 10.04 1.58 -1.47
C PRO A 96 9.59 0.61 -0.37
N ASP A 97 10.52 -0.05 0.31
CA ASP A 97 10.21 -0.99 1.39
C ASP A 97 9.67 -0.26 2.62
N ASN A 98 10.36 0.79 3.07
CA ASN A 98 9.89 1.62 4.19
C ASN A 98 8.61 2.38 3.88
N ALA A 99 8.39 2.81 2.62
CA ALA A 99 7.13 3.43 2.22
C ALA A 99 5.96 2.45 2.36
N PHE A 100 6.17 1.18 2.01
CA PHE A 100 5.16 0.15 2.17
C PHE A 100 4.82 -0.09 3.65
N SER A 101 5.82 -0.21 4.51
CA SER A 101 5.63 -0.34 5.97
C SER A 101 4.92 0.86 6.58
N LEU A 102 5.31 2.09 6.19
CA LEU A 102 4.67 3.31 6.65
C LEU A 102 3.18 3.35 6.26
N LEU A 103 2.88 3.03 5.01
CA LEU A 103 1.52 3.07 4.51
C LEU A 103 0.68 1.88 5.01
N SER A 104 1.31 0.78 5.41
CA SER A 104 0.64 -0.37 6.03
C SER A 104 0.10 -0.06 7.43
N LEU A 105 0.57 0.99 8.11
CA LEU A 105 0.04 1.40 9.42
C LEU A 105 -1.47 1.65 9.40
N SER A 106 -2.00 2.15 8.30
CA SER A 106 -3.42 2.51 8.20
C SER A 106 -4.26 1.54 7.36
N ALA A 107 -3.65 0.66 6.58
CA ALA A 107 -4.31 0.02 5.45
C ALA A 107 -4.47 -1.49 5.52
N PHE A 108 -3.60 -2.18 6.23
CA PHE A 108 -3.35 -3.59 5.96
C PHE A 108 -4.14 -4.60 6.80
N ASN A 109 -5.33 -4.24 7.28
CA ASN A 109 -6.11 -5.16 8.11
C ASN A 109 -6.64 -6.41 7.41
N GLU A 110 -6.80 -6.39 6.09
CA GLU A 110 -7.24 -7.55 5.32
C GLU A 110 -6.07 -8.38 4.77
N ILE A 111 -4.90 -7.77 4.57
CA ILE A 111 -3.72 -8.47 4.06
C ILE A 111 -2.74 -8.80 5.19
N SER A 112 -2.51 -7.91 6.15
CA SER A 112 -1.50 -8.08 7.22
C SER A 112 -2.03 -8.57 8.57
N LYS A 113 -3.12 -9.32 8.62
CA LYS A 113 -3.64 -9.97 9.84
C LYS A 113 -3.54 -9.16 11.15
N GLY A 114 -3.72 -7.84 11.08
CA GLY A 114 -4.08 -7.04 12.26
C GLY A 114 -2.96 -6.63 13.22
N LYS A 115 -1.70 -6.56 12.82
CA LYS A 115 -0.59 -6.26 13.74
C LYS A 115 -0.31 -4.77 14.01
N THR A 116 -0.94 -3.82 13.33
CA THR A 116 -0.71 -2.39 13.54
C THR A 116 -2.01 -1.66 13.88
N GLU A 117 -1.98 -0.88 14.95
CA GLU A 117 -3.14 -0.12 15.46
C GLU A 117 -3.35 1.22 14.76
N GLY A 118 -2.54 1.57 13.75
CA GLY A 118 -2.60 2.88 13.09
C GLY A 118 -2.06 4.04 13.95
N VAL A 119 -1.53 3.72 15.14
CA VAL A 119 -1.02 4.67 16.12
C VAL A 119 0.47 4.45 16.35
N VAL A 120 1.24 5.52 16.34
CA VAL A 120 2.66 5.52 16.67
C VAL A 120 2.87 6.38 17.91
N SER A 121 3.36 5.79 19.00
CA SER A 121 3.61 6.50 20.26
C SER A 121 5.08 6.92 20.39
N PHE A 122 5.30 8.16 20.82
CA PHE A 122 6.62 8.75 21.01
C PHE A 122 6.96 8.90 22.49
N SER A 123 8.23 8.67 22.84
CA SER A 123 8.76 8.94 24.18
C SER A 123 8.73 10.45 24.50
N PRO A 124 8.76 10.85 25.80
CA PRO A 124 8.70 12.27 26.16
C PRO A 124 9.79 13.16 25.54
N SER A 125 10.98 12.61 25.26
CA SER A 125 12.05 13.33 24.56
C SER A 125 11.74 13.54 23.09
N GLU A 126 11.27 12.49 22.41
CA GLU A 126 10.86 12.54 21.00
C GLU A 126 9.63 13.43 20.79
N GLN A 127 8.69 13.45 21.75
CA GLN A 127 7.54 14.36 21.72
C GLN A 127 7.97 15.82 21.69
N LYS A 128 8.96 16.22 22.49
CA LYS A 128 9.50 17.59 22.50
C LYS A 128 10.13 17.96 21.14
N GLU A 129 10.91 17.05 20.60
CA GLU A 129 11.54 17.24 19.29
C GLU A 129 10.48 17.36 18.17
N LEU A 130 9.52 16.44 18.14
CA LEU A 130 8.46 16.43 17.15
C LEU A 130 7.58 17.69 17.23
N GLN A 131 7.20 18.11 18.46
CA GLN A 131 6.44 19.34 18.68
C GLN A 131 7.21 20.58 18.20
N HIS A 132 8.53 20.64 18.43
CA HIS A 132 9.36 21.72 17.92
C HIS A 132 9.37 21.78 16.40
N ILE A 133 9.58 20.64 15.75
CA ILE A 133 9.59 20.54 14.28
C ILE A 133 8.23 20.93 13.70
N LEU A 134 7.14 20.37 14.21
CA LEU A 134 5.79 20.66 13.73
C LEU A 134 5.42 22.14 13.94
N GLY A 135 5.82 22.72 15.06
CA GLY A 135 5.67 24.15 15.31
C GLY A 135 6.41 25.02 14.28
N LYS A 136 7.64 24.63 13.90
CA LYS A 136 8.41 25.30 12.84
C LYS A 136 7.74 25.17 11.49
N MET A 137 7.20 24.01 11.13
CA MET A 137 6.47 23.81 9.87
C MET A 137 5.25 24.74 9.78
N VAL A 138 4.48 24.88 10.86
CA VAL A 138 3.34 25.81 10.94
C VAL A 138 3.80 27.27 10.76
N GLU A 139 4.90 27.67 11.42
CA GLU A 139 5.48 29.02 11.28
C GLU A 139 5.91 29.31 9.83
N GLU A 140 6.62 28.38 9.20
CA GLU A 140 7.08 28.51 7.81
C GLU A 140 5.89 28.67 6.84
N GLN A 141 4.87 27.84 7.02
CA GLN A 141 3.66 27.92 6.20
C GLN A 141 2.91 29.25 6.39
N ALA A 142 2.86 29.77 7.62
CA ALA A 142 2.21 31.03 7.92
C ALA A 142 2.97 32.25 7.36
N LYS A 143 4.30 32.23 7.44
CA LYS A 143 5.17 33.33 6.99
C LYS A 143 5.35 33.35 5.47
N ARG A 144 5.31 32.19 4.82
CA ARG A 144 5.52 31.99 3.36
C ARG A 144 6.78 32.71 2.85
N LEU A 145 7.88 32.61 3.60
CA LEU A 145 9.16 33.16 3.17
C LEU A 145 9.64 32.46 1.87
N PRO A 146 10.50 33.08 1.06
CA PRO A 146 11.03 32.42 -0.13
C PRO A 146 11.59 31.03 0.16
N ARG A 147 11.13 30.02 -0.60
CA ARG A 147 11.49 28.60 -0.44
C ARG A 147 10.93 27.91 0.81
N PHE A 148 9.85 28.43 1.41
CA PHE A 148 9.21 27.79 2.58
C PHE A 148 8.76 26.36 2.28
N GLU A 149 8.38 26.04 1.04
CA GLU A 149 8.02 24.67 0.64
C GLU A 149 9.21 23.72 0.80
N LEU A 150 10.42 24.14 0.39
CA LEU A 150 11.64 23.33 0.54
C LEU A 150 12.02 23.13 2.01
N VAL A 151 11.80 24.15 2.84
CA VAL A 151 12.02 24.06 4.29
C VAL A 151 11.03 23.06 4.91
N ASN A 152 9.74 23.16 4.55
CA ASN A 152 8.72 22.22 5.02
C ASN A 152 8.94 20.78 4.50
N GLU A 153 9.39 20.60 3.26
CA GLU A 153 9.81 19.29 2.76
C GLU A 153 10.98 18.71 3.60
N SER A 154 11.94 19.55 4.00
CA SER A 154 13.08 19.12 4.84
C SER A 154 12.62 18.69 6.24
N TYR A 155 11.75 19.45 6.88
CA TYR A 155 11.15 19.07 8.15
C TYR A 155 10.31 17.80 8.02
N MET A 156 9.55 17.67 6.95
CA MET A 156 8.75 16.46 6.69
C MET A 156 9.63 15.22 6.57
N ASN A 157 10.81 15.34 5.94
CA ASN A 157 11.79 14.27 5.87
C ASN A 157 12.20 13.79 7.27
N ILE A 158 12.41 14.71 8.21
CA ILE A 158 12.74 14.35 9.59
C ILE A 158 11.55 13.67 10.27
N VAL A 159 10.34 14.22 10.15
CA VAL A 159 9.12 13.64 10.73
C VAL A 159 8.89 12.22 10.24
N ILE A 160 8.94 12.00 8.91
CA ILE A 160 8.79 10.67 8.32
C ILE A 160 9.89 9.72 8.82
N THR A 161 11.14 10.18 8.89
CA THR A 161 12.24 9.35 9.41
C THR A 161 12.02 8.96 10.87
N MET A 162 11.51 9.87 11.71
CA MET A 162 11.14 9.55 13.11
C MET A 162 10.04 8.50 13.16
N ILE A 163 9.01 8.62 12.31
CA ILE A 163 7.92 7.63 12.23
C ILE A 163 8.49 6.28 11.78
N VAL A 164 9.24 6.24 10.67
CA VAL A 164 9.82 5.01 10.12
C VAL A 164 10.69 4.29 11.17
N ARG A 165 11.52 5.00 11.91
CA ARG A 165 12.32 4.41 13.01
C ARG A 165 11.48 3.75 14.10
N LYS A 166 10.26 4.26 14.35
CA LYS A 166 9.33 3.67 15.32
C LYS A 166 8.63 2.43 14.81
N ILE A 167 8.31 2.40 13.53
CA ILE A 167 7.60 1.31 12.90
C ILE A 167 8.54 0.30 12.25
N SER A 168 9.84 0.62 12.14
CA SER A 168 10.83 -0.33 11.60
C SER A 168 10.77 -1.60 12.43
N LEU A 169 9.96 -2.50 11.95
CA LEU A 169 9.90 -3.88 12.36
C LEU A 169 11.24 -4.54 12.00
N PRO A 170 11.67 -5.58 12.71
CA PRO A 170 12.80 -6.40 12.28
C PRO A 170 12.64 -6.77 10.80
N ASP A 171 13.74 -6.87 10.06
CA ASP A 171 13.80 -7.19 8.60
C ASP A 171 12.83 -8.30 8.12
N GLU A 172 12.39 -9.18 9.02
CA GLU A 172 11.46 -10.26 8.73
C GLU A 172 10.01 -9.80 8.48
N ASP A 173 9.55 -8.75 9.17
CA ASP A 173 8.16 -8.28 9.02
C ASP A 173 7.98 -7.35 7.81
N GLU A 174 9.04 -6.70 7.37
CA GLU A 174 9.03 -5.87 6.15
C GLU A 174 8.94 -6.75 4.88
N LYS A 175 9.62 -7.90 4.88
CA LYS A 175 9.47 -8.93 3.84
C LYS A 175 8.05 -9.51 3.82
N ASN A 176 7.39 -9.60 4.97
CA ASN A 176 6.07 -10.20 5.11
C ASN A 176 4.98 -9.44 4.35
N ALA A 177 4.93 -8.12 4.40
CA ALA A 177 3.86 -7.35 3.76
C ALA A 177 3.86 -7.46 2.22
N TRP A 178 5.06 -7.43 1.59
CA TRP A 178 5.17 -7.69 0.15
C TRP A 178 4.91 -9.14 -0.23
N ASN A 179 5.31 -10.08 0.64
CA ASN A 179 4.99 -11.50 0.46
C ASN A 179 3.49 -11.73 0.59
N GLU A 180 2.82 -11.13 1.58
CA GLU A 180 1.37 -11.20 1.75
C GLU A 180 0.62 -10.66 0.52
N LEU A 181 1.11 -9.55 -0.09
CA LEU A 181 0.55 -9.06 -1.35
C LEU A 181 0.79 -10.05 -2.51
N ALA A 182 1.97 -10.64 -2.59
CA ALA A 182 2.30 -11.64 -3.61
C ALA A 182 1.45 -12.91 -3.44
N ASP A 183 1.24 -13.36 -2.21
CA ASP A 183 0.38 -14.49 -1.85
C ASP A 183 -1.07 -14.16 -2.19
N PHE A 184 -1.57 -12.98 -1.79
CA PHE A 184 -2.91 -12.53 -2.16
C PHE A 184 -3.12 -12.52 -3.68
N ILE A 185 -2.16 -12.02 -4.46
CA ILE A 185 -2.23 -12.06 -5.94
C ILE A 185 -2.28 -13.51 -6.43
N SER A 186 -1.45 -14.40 -5.86
CA SER A 186 -1.35 -15.80 -6.27
C SER A 186 -2.63 -16.58 -5.96
N ASP A 187 -3.27 -16.29 -4.83
CA ASP A 187 -4.51 -16.94 -4.40
C ASP A 187 -5.75 -16.45 -5.18
N ASN A 188 -5.68 -15.26 -5.80
CA ASN A 188 -6.82 -14.61 -6.45
C ASN A 188 -6.61 -14.39 -7.96
N LEU A 189 -5.83 -15.24 -8.64
CA LEU A 189 -5.47 -15.07 -10.06
C LEU A 189 -6.67 -15.05 -11.02
N ASP A 190 -7.79 -15.64 -10.64
CA ASP A 190 -9.05 -15.67 -11.41
C ASP A 190 -9.90 -14.40 -11.24
N SER A 191 -9.55 -13.56 -10.28
CA SER A 191 -10.28 -12.36 -9.92
C SER A 191 -9.75 -11.10 -10.64
N ASP A 192 -10.42 -9.94 -10.39
CA ASP A 192 -9.90 -8.64 -10.81
C ASP A 192 -8.65 -8.28 -9.99
N LEU A 193 -7.51 -8.25 -10.65
CA LEU A 193 -6.21 -7.82 -10.12
C LEU A 193 -5.72 -6.57 -10.86
N SER A 194 -6.67 -5.67 -11.23
CA SER A 194 -6.33 -4.39 -11.84
C SER A 194 -5.50 -3.52 -10.89
N LEU A 195 -4.75 -2.60 -11.48
CA LEU A 195 -3.96 -1.63 -10.74
C LEU A 195 -4.83 -0.81 -9.77
N GLU A 196 -6.00 -0.39 -10.26
CA GLU A 196 -6.98 0.39 -9.51
C GLU A 196 -7.52 -0.39 -8.32
N MET A 197 -7.85 -1.67 -8.50
CA MET A 197 -8.38 -2.53 -7.45
C MET A 197 -7.32 -2.76 -6.36
N LEU A 198 -6.11 -3.17 -6.75
CA LEU A 198 -5.04 -3.44 -5.78
C LEU A 198 -4.57 -2.16 -5.07
N ALA A 199 -4.42 -1.06 -5.80
CA ALA A 199 -4.09 0.22 -5.20
C ALA A 199 -5.16 0.66 -4.20
N LYS A 200 -6.46 0.57 -4.57
CA LYS A 200 -7.57 0.87 -3.67
C LYS A 200 -7.57 -0.02 -2.43
N ARG A 201 -7.35 -1.33 -2.61
CA ARG A 201 -7.28 -2.29 -1.50
C ARG A 201 -6.13 -1.99 -0.54
N CYS A 202 -5.02 -1.53 -1.07
CA CYS A 202 -3.84 -1.10 -0.31
C CYS A 202 -3.92 0.37 0.13
N PHE A 203 -5.01 1.07 -0.13
CA PHE A 203 -5.19 2.50 0.14
C PHE A 203 -4.10 3.39 -0.48
N TYR A 204 -3.70 3.06 -1.71
CA TYR A 204 -2.72 3.81 -2.47
C TYR A 204 -3.35 4.58 -3.63
N ASN A 205 -2.72 5.69 -3.98
CA ASN A 205 -2.90 6.26 -5.31
C ASN A 205 -2.39 5.25 -6.36
N PRO A 206 -3.16 4.94 -7.43
CA PRO A 206 -2.76 3.96 -8.43
C PRO A 206 -1.40 4.24 -9.07
N SER A 207 -1.10 5.51 -9.39
CA SER A 207 0.18 5.91 -9.99
C SER A 207 1.36 5.64 -9.06
N TYR A 208 1.22 5.97 -7.77
CA TYR A 208 2.24 5.69 -6.77
C TYR A 208 2.41 4.18 -6.56
N PHE A 209 1.33 3.44 -6.38
CA PHE A 209 1.36 1.99 -6.22
C PHE A 209 2.07 1.30 -7.39
N SER A 210 1.80 1.73 -8.63
CA SER A 210 2.46 1.20 -9.83
C SER A 210 4.00 1.36 -9.77
N ARG A 211 4.48 2.55 -9.36
CA ARG A 211 5.93 2.81 -9.23
C ARG A 211 6.55 1.99 -8.10
N LEU A 212 5.88 1.95 -6.96
CA LEU A 212 6.30 1.21 -5.79
C LEU A 212 6.39 -0.29 -6.08
N PHE A 213 5.34 -0.86 -6.70
CA PHE A 213 5.30 -2.27 -7.12
C PHE A 213 6.45 -2.60 -8.08
N LYS A 214 6.65 -1.77 -9.12
CA LYS A 214 7.74 -1.95 -10.08
C LYS A 214 9.12 -1.83 -9.43
N SER A 215 9.28 -0.93 -8.46
CA SER A 215 10.53 -0.82 -7.71
C SER A 215 10.85 -2.08 -6.92
N LYS A 216 9.83 -2.71 -6.29
CA LYS A 216 9.99 -3.92 -5.47
C LYS A 216 10.16 -5.18 -6.32
N PHE A 217 9.23 -5.42 -7.24
CA PHE A 217 9.20 -6.67 -8.02
C PHE A 217 10.01 -6.61 -9.34
N LYS A 218 10.58 -5.44 -9.69
CA LYS A 218 11.37 -5.17 -10.91
C LYS A 218 10.61 -5.33 -12.24
N VAL A 219 9.32 -5.65 -12.17
CA VAL A 219 8.39 -5.76 -13.30
C VAL A 219 7.11 -4.99 -13.00
N SER A 220 6.34 -4.64 -14.04
CA SER A 220 5.03 -4.02 -13.83
C SER A 220 4.04 -4.99 -13.19
N LEU A 221 3.00 -4.47 -12.51
CA LEU A 221 1.93 -5.30 -11.94
C LEU A 221 1.26 -6.19 -13.02
N VAL A 222 0.96 -5.61 -14.19
CA VAL A 222 0.33 -6.35 -15.29
C VAL A 222 1.20 -7.52 -15.75
N GLU A 223 2.50 -7.29 -15.84
CA GLU A 223 3.47 -8.32 -16.22
C GLU A 223 3.58 -9.40 -15.13
N TYR A 224 3.65 -9.00 -13.86
CA TYR A 224 3.69 -9.91 -12.72
C TYR A 224 2.47 -10.83 -12.68
N VAL A 225 1.27 -10.26 -12.72
CA VAL A 225 0.01 -11.02 -12.75
C VAL A 225 -0.07 -11.94 -13.96
N SER A 226 0.35 -11.45 -15.14
CA SER A 226 0.38 -12.27 -16.36
C SER A 226 1.31 -13.46 -16.22
N ASN A 227 2.50 -13.28 -15.67
CA ASN A 227 3.47 -14.36 -15.43
C ASN A 227 2.88 -15.40 -14.46
N LYS A 228 2.28 -14.96 -13.34
CA LYS A 228 1.64 -15.85 -12.37
C LYS A 228 0.47 -16.64 -12.96
N ARG A 229 -0.36 -16.01 -13.77
CA ARG A 229 -1.45 -16.68 -14.51
C ARG A 229 -0.93 -17.74 -15.48
N ILE A 230 0.17 -17.45 -16.17
CA ILE A 230 0.78 -18.44 -17.09
C ILE A 230 1.46 -19.57 -16.32
N GLU A 231 2.13 -19.30 -15.18
CA GLU A 231 2.65 -20.35 -14.30
C GLU A 231 1.53 -21.32 -13.89
N LYS A 232 0.40 -20.81 -13.39
CA LYS A 232 -0.79 -21.63 -13.08
C LYS A 232 -1.33 -22.40 -14.30
N ALA A 233 -1.37 -21.76 -15.46
CA ALA A 233 -1.81 -22.42 -16.69
C ALA A 233 -0.87 -23.56 -17.12
N MET A 234 0.44 -23.41 -16.98
CA MET A 234 1.43 -24.46 -17.26
C MET A 234 1.23 -25.67 -16.35
N GLN A 235 0.97 -25.42 -15.07
CA GLN A 235 0.66 -26.49 -14.10
C GLN A 235 -0.62 -27.23 -14.51
N LEU A 236 -1.73 -26.51 -14.75
CA LEU A 236 -3.00 -27.13 -15.14
C LEU A 236 -2.91 -27.90 -16.47
N LEU A 237 -2.13 -27.40 -17.43
CA LEU A 237 -1.88 -28.12 -18.69
C LEU A 237 -1.13 -29.43 -18.51
N SER A 238 -0.28 -29.51 -17.49
CA SER A 238 0.52 -30.72 -17.20
C SER A 238 -0.24 -31.72 -16.32
N GLU A 239 -1.12 -31.25 -15.44
CA GLU A 239 -1.75 -32.07 -14.39
C GLU A 239 -3.20 -32.45 -14.71
N THR A 240 -3.85 -31.79 -15.72
CA THR A 240 -5.27 -31.99 -16.01
C THR A 240 -5.57 -32.16 -17.52
N GLU A 241 -6.71 -32.78 -17.80
CA GLU A 241 -7.25 -32.89 -19.17
C GLU A 241 -8.16 -31.71 -19.58
N LEU A 242 -8.19 -30.64 -18.76
CA LEU A 242 -9.00 -29.46 -19.06
C LEU A 242 -8.60 -28.84 -20.41
N SER A 243 -9.57 -28.40 -21.21
CA SER A 243 -9.26 -27.71 -22.47
C SER A 243 -8.47 -26.42 -22.22
N ALA A 244 -7.62 -26.02 -23.15
CA ALA A 244 -6.88 -24.75 -23.05
C ALA A 244 -7.81 -23.53 -22.86
N ALA A 245 -9.04 -23.59 -23.35
CA ALA A 245 -10.07 -22.60 -23.15
C ALA A 245 -10.58 -22.57 -21.69
N ALA A 246 -10.81 -23.73 -21.08
CA ALA A 246 -11.20 -23.83 -19.68
C ALA A 246 -10.07 -23.36 -18.75
N ILE A 247 -8.82 -23.74 -19.05
CA ILE A 247 -7.63 -23.29 -18.31
C ILE A 247 -7.46 -21.76 -18.41
N SER A 248 -7.65 -21.18 -19.61
CA SER A 248 -7.61 -19.73 -19.78
C SER A 248 -8.55 -19.01 -18.81
N SER A 249 -9.79 -19.49 -18.69
CA SER A 249 -10.78 -18.92 -17.77
C SER A 249 -10.42 -19.15 -16.30
N ALA A 250 -9.98 -20.38 -15.95
CA ALA A 250 -9.57 -20.72 -14.59
C ALA A 250 -8.33 -19.95 -14.10
N CYS A 251 -7.52 -19.44 -15.03
CA CYS A 251 -6.38 -18.57 -14.74
C CYS A 251 -6.72 -17.07 -14.80
N GLY A 252 -8.00 -16.68 -14.94
CA GLY A 252 -8.42 -15.29 -14.91
C GLY A 252 -8.20 -14.49 -16.20
N PHE A 253 -8.03 -15.15 -17.35
CA PHE A 253 -8.00 -14.45 -18.63
C PHE A 253 -9.43 -14.27 -19.18
N SER A 254 -9.86 -13.02 -19.27
CA SER A 254 -11.18 -12.67 -19.86
C SER A 254 -11.23 -12.89 -21.37
N ASN A 255 -10.07 -12.97 -22.05
CA ASN A 255 -9.98 -13.12 -23.50
C ASN A 255 -8.98 -14.23 -23.88
N LYS A 256 -9.49 -15.24 -24.60
CA LYS A 256 -8.69 -16.38 -25.07
C LYS A 256 -7.50 -15.96 -25.96
N SER A 257 -7.69 -14.99 -26.84
CA SER A 257 -6.61 -14.52 -27.74
C SER A 257 -5.48 -13.88 -26.95
N VAL A 258 -5.79 -13.13 -25.87
CA VAL A 258 -4.80 -12.58 -24.96
C VAL A 258 -4.05 -13.71 -24.24
N PHE A 259 -4.77 -14.72 -23.75
CA PHE A 259 -4.16 -15.90 -23.14
C PHE A 259 -3.16 -16.60 -24.06
N TYR A 260 -3.59 -16.98 -25.27
CA TYR A 260 -2.71 -17.69 -26.24
C TYR A 260 -1.47 -16.86 -26.58
N ARG A 261 -1.65 -15.56 -26.85
CA ARG A 261 -0.52 -14.65 -27.14
C ARG A 261 0.44 -14.53 -25.97
N THR A 262 -0.09 -14.35 -24.75
CA THR A 262 0.73 -14.21 -23.53
C THR A 262 1.45 -15.50 -23.21
N PHE A 263 0.75 -16.64 -23.32
CA PHE A 263 1.33 -17.97 -23.10
C PHE A 263 2.49 -18.23 -24.05
N SER A 264 2.28 -18.00 -25.36
CA SER A 264 3.32 -18.21 -26.37
C SER A 264 4.48 -17.23 -26.21
N LYS A 265 4.22 -15.98 -25.80
CA LYS A 265 5.28 -14.99 -25.52
C LYS A 265 6.19 -15.43 -24.37
N ILE A 266 5.61 -16.00 -23.29
CA ILE A 266 6.36 -16.37 -22.09
C ILE A 266 7.03 -17.75 -22.26
N THR A 267 6.33 -18.72 -22.84
CA THR A 267 6.80 -20.10 -22.90
C THR A 267 7.50 -20.49 -24.22
N GLY A 268 7.38 -19.65 -25.25
CA GLY A 268 7.83 -19.97 -26.61
C GLY A 268 7.00 -21.03 -27.34
N LYS A 269 5.85 -21.45 -26.79
CA LYS A 269 4.98 -22.51 -27.31
C LYS A 269 3.52 -22.15 -27.16
N THR A 270 2.67 -22.78 -27.99
CA THR A 270 1.22 -22.72 -27.74
C THR A 270 0.84 -23.63 -26.56
N PRO A 271 -0.31 -23.40 -25.90
CA PRO A 271 -0.78 -24.28 -24.81
C PRO A 271 -0.88 -25.76 -25.23
N ASN A 272 -1.33 -26.05 -26.47
CA ASN A 272 -1.45 -27.42 -26.94
C ASN A 272 -0.09 -28.09 -27.18
N GLU A 273 0.88 -27.38 -27.76
CA GLU A 273 2.25 -27.86 -27.90
C GLU A 273 2.94 -28.08 -26.57
N TYR A 274 2.63 -27.24 -25.56
CA TYR A 274 3.16 -27.38 -24.22
C TYR A 274 2.65 -28.67 -23.57
N ARG A 275 1.33 -28.95 -23.64
CA ARG A 275 0.70 -30.17 -23.15
C ARG A 275 1.29 -31.42 -23.80
N SER A 276 1.39 -31.45 -25.12
CA SER A 276 1.92 -32.61 -25.86
C SER A 276 3.33 -33.00 -25.44
N LYS A 277 4.19 -32.01 -25.14
CA LYS A 277 5.54 -32.26 -24.63
C LYS A 277 5.58 -32.75 -23.20
N SER A 278 4.66 -32.26 -22.34
CA SER A 278 4.54 -32.69 -20.95
C SER A 278 4.15 -34.19 -20.89
N VAL A 279 3.16 -34.60 -21.67
CA VAL A 279 2.72 -35.99 -21.74
C VAL A 279 3.84 -36.93 -22.26
N LEU A 280 4.58 -36.51 -23.27
CA LEU A 280 5.72 -37.29 -23.80
C LEU A 280 6.84 -37.46 -22.79
N LYS A 281 7.11 -36.43 -21.96
CA LYS A 281 8.12 -36.49 -20.91
C LYS A 281 7.72 -37.44 -19.78
N THR A 282 6.44 -37.46 -19.42
CA THR A 282 5.89 -38.36 -18.39
C THR A 282 5.88 -39.82 -18.87
N LEU A 283 5.62 -40.08 -20.17
CA LEU A 283 5.69 -41.40 -20.78
C LEU A 283 7.14 -41.94 -20.87
N HIS A 284 8.11 -41.09 -21.17
CA HIS A 284 9.53 -41.49 -21.19
C HIS A 284 10.05 -41.86 -19.80
N LEU A 285 9.70 -41.11 -18.76
CA LEU A 285 10.09 -41.44 -17.39
C LEU A 285 9.46 -42.75 -16.89
N LYS A 286 8.21 -43.05 -17.29
CA LYS A 286 7.57 -44.36 -16.95
C LYS A 286 8.23 -45.54 -17.67
N ASN A 287 8.65 -45.36 -18.93
CA ASN A 287 9.31 -46.44 -19.69
C ASN A 287 10.75 -46.70 -19.23
N GLU A 288 11.44 -45.76 -18.58
CA GLU A 288 12.74 -45.94 -17.97
C GLU A 288 12.63 -46.73 -16.63
N ASP A 289 11.58 -46.44 -15.85
CA ASP A 289 11.32 -47.20 -14.56
C ASP A 289 10.84 -48.64 -14.80
N ASP A 290 10.12 -48.92 -15.91
CA ASP A 290 9.69 -50.26 -16.26
C ASP A 290 10.78 -51.10 -16.94
N SER A 291 11.89 -50.48 -17.37
CA SER A 291 13.04 -51.22 -17.96
C SER A 291 14.11 -51.61 -16.93
N ILE A 292 13.91 -51.32 -15.65
CA ILE A 292 14.82 -51.65 -14.53
C ILE A 292 14.23 -52.76 -13.64
N LYS A 293 13.10 -53.34 -14.01
CA LYS A 293 12.53 -54.54 -13.42
C LYS A 293 12.74 -55.73 -14.33
#